data_c763671909d5a74e8c1e1035511e95c3
#
_entry.id   c763671909d5a74e8c1e1035511e95c3
#
_cell.length_a   1.000
_cell.length_b   1.000
_cell.length_c   1.000
_cell.angle_alpha   90.00
_cell.angle_beta   90.00
_cell.angle_gamma   90.00
#
_symmetry.space_group_name_H-M   'P 1'
#
loop_
_entity.id
_entity.type
_entity.pdbx_description
1 polymer ?
#
loop_
_entity_poly.entity_id
_entity_poly.type
_entity_poly.pdbx_seq_one_letter_code
_entity_poly.pdbx_strand_id
1 'polypeptide(L)'
;IEALKIKKGMLLMTVSGTIGKVAIAGEKLHNQVFSHDLLRITGKGKYDTGYIYSYFLTKTGQSILQSNNYGAVIKHIEPDHLENIIIPNAPEKLKREIHELVTKSYNVRDESNELIDEAEKMMYQELQLEPVKDLEFKYFDSSQNVRNFSTRLSNLDLRLDSSYHTPTTQAILDTIEKSAA
;
A
#
# COMPACT_ATOMS: atom_id res chain seq x y z
N ILE A 1 -21.23 2.02 -3.56
CA ILE A 1 -19.91 1.34 -3.52
C ILE A 1 -19.02 1.83 -4.67
N GLU A 2 -19.56 2.00 -5.89
CA GLU A 2 -18.77 2.43 -7.07
C GLU A 2 -18.01 3.75 -6.87
N ALA A 3 -18.65 4.73 -6.22
CA ALA A 3 -18.03 6.01 -5.89
C ALA A 3 -16.87 5.92 -4.88
N LEU A 4 -16.72 4.80 -4.19
CA LEU A 4 -15.66 4.56 -3.21
C LEU A 4 -14.41 3.89 -3.82
N LYS A 5 -14.51 3.40 -5.06
CA LYS A 5 -13.41 2.74 -5.74
C LYS A 5 -12.32 3.73 -6.14
N ILE A 6 -11.09 3.32 -5.94
CA ILE A 6 -9.93 4.06 -6.42
C ILE A 6 -9.79 3.85 -7.93
N LYS A 7 -9.50 4.93 -8.64
CA LYS A 7 -9.11 4.87 -10.06
C LYS A 7 -7.62 5.16 -10.18
N LYS A 8 -6.95 4.47 -11.09
CA LYS A 8 -5.55 4.78 -11.46
C LYS A 8 -5.40 6.28 -11.73
N GLY A 9 -4.35 6.88 -11.21
CA GLY A 9 -4.06 8.31 -11.33
C GLY A 9 -4.74 9.21 -10.30
N MET A 10 -5.61 8.70 -9.43
CA MET A 10 -6.14 9.48 -8.31
C MET A 10 -5.03 9.79 -7.30
N LEU A 11 -5.06 11.01 -6.75
CA LEU A 11 -4.24 11.38 -5.61
C LEU A 11 -4.89 10.86 -4.32
N LEU A 12 -4.14 10.11 -3.56
CA LEU A 12 -4.54 9.56 -2.26
C LEU A 12 -3.80 10.30 -1.16
N MET A 13 -4.50 10.60 -0.06
CA MET A 13 -3.92 11.27 1.10
C MET A 13 -4.39 10.63 2.39
N THR A 14 -3.45 10.33 3.30
CA THR A 14 -3.79 9.87 4.65
C THR A 14 -4.28 11.03 5.50
N VAL A 15 -5.39 10.81 6.22
CA VAL A 15 -6.06 11.86 7.01
C VAL A 15 -6.20 11.54 8.49
N SER A 16 -5.74 10.37 8.91
CA SER A 16 -5.76 9.91 10.31
C SER A 16 -4.41 9.30 10.68
N GLY A 17 -4.00 9.43 11.94
CA GLY A 17 -2.72 8.94 12.45
C GLY A 17 -1.53 9.69 11.83
N THR A 18 -0.92 9.14 10.79
CA THR A 18 0.13 9.84 10.02
C THR A 18 -0.51 10.64 8.89
N ILE A 19 -0.86 11.88 9.17
CA ILE A 19 -1.56 12.76 8.24
C ILE A 19 -0.66 13.31 7.14
N GLY A 20 -1.27 13.57 5.95
CA GLY A 20 -0.64 14.31 4.86
C GLY A 20 0.35 13.50 4.05
N LYS A 21 0.46 12.18 4.24
CA LYS A 21 1.16 11.35 3.27
C LYS A 21 0.34 11.29 2.00
N VAL A 22 0.98 11.56 0.88
CA VAL A 22 0.35 11.56 -0.43
C VAL A 22 0.97 10.51 -1.35
N ALA A 23 0.12 9.89 -2.16
CA ALA A 23 0.52 8.96 -3.21
C ALA A 23 -0.42 9.09 -4.41
N ILE A 24 0.05 8.73 -5.60
CA ILE A 24 -0.83 8.55 -6.76
C ILE A 24 -1.14 7.06 -6.89
N ALA A 25 -2.41 6.75 -7.09
CA ALA A 25 -2.87 5.38 -7.26
C ALA A 25 -2.31 4.76 -8.54
N GLY A 26 -1.50 3.72 -8.38
CA GLY A 26 -1.02 2.88 -9.48
C GLY A 26 -2.05 1.83 -9.90
N GLU A 27 -1.64 0.94 -10.82
CA GLU A 27 -2.51 -0.11 -11.38
C GLU A 27 -3.03 -1.07 -10.31
N LYS A 28 -2.18 -1.53 -9.40
CA LYS A 28 -2.58 -2.48 -8.33
C LYS A 28 -3.68 -1.96 -7.40
N LEU A 29 -3.86 -0.62 -7.32
CA LEU A 29 -4.90 -0.01 -6.49
C LEU A 29 -6.21 0.24 -7.25
N HIS A 30 -6.21 0.04 -8.57
CA HIS A 30 -7.41 0.26 -9.38
C HIS A 30 -8.56 -0.65 -8.93
N ASN A 31 -9.76 -0.07 -8.79
CA ASN A 31 -10.99 -0.73 -8.29
C ASN A 31 -10.95 -1.22 -6.83
N GLN A 32 -9.88 -0.97 -6.08
CA GLN A 32 -9.84 -1.25 -4.64
C GLN A 32 -10.67 -0.22 -3.86
N VAL A 33 -11.18 -0.65 -2.70
CA VAL A 33 -11.90 0.20 -1.76
C VAL A 33 -11.11 0.26 -0.46
N PHE A 34 -10.87 1.46 0.04
CA PHE A 34 -10.15 1.70 1.30
C PHE A 34 -11.06 2.40 2.31
N SER A 35 -10.62 2.44 3.56
CA SER A 35 -11.31 3.12 4.65
C SER A 35 -11.45 4.64 4.39
N HIS A 36 -12.26 5.29 5.23
CA HIS A 36 -12.42 6.74 5.21
C HIS A 36 -11.14 7.51 5.64
N ASP A 37 -10.17 6.84 6.24
CA ASP A 37 -8.88 7.43 6.63
C ASP A 37 -7.97 7.74 5.43
N LEU A 38 -8.42 7.41 4.23
CA LEU A 38 -7.74 7.69 2.98
C LEU A 38 -8.63 8.55 2.07
N LEU A 39 -8.32 9.82 1.96
CA LEU A 39 -8.99 10.72 1.02
C LEU A 39 -8.56 10.45 -0.41
N ARG A 40 -9.53 10.56 -1.32
CA ARG A 40 -9.38 10.44 -2.76
C ARG A 40 -9.59 11.80 -3.39
N ILE A 41 -8.55 12.34 -3.99
CA ILE A 41 -8.52 13.68 -4.56
C ILE A 41 -8.34 13.56 -6.07
N THR A 42 -9.18 14.27 -6.81
CA THR A 42 -9.08 14.36 -8.27
C THR A 42 -8.94 15.82 -8.66
N GLY A 43 -7.93 16.15 -9.42
CA GLY A 43 -7.78 17.48 -9.99
C GLY A 43 -8.90 17.78 -11.01
N LYS A 44 -9.33 19.05 -11.09
CA LYS A 44 -10.32 19.51 -12.07
C LYS A 44 -9.70 19.66 -13.46
N GLY A 45 -8.47 20.14 -13.52
CA GLY A 45 -7.70 20.30 -14.75
C GLY A 45 -6.88 19.06 -15.09
N LYS A 46 -6.53 18.93 -16.36
CA LYS A 46 -5.81 17.77 -16.92
C LYS A 46 -4.49 17.47 -16.20
N TYR A 47 -3.77 18.51 -15.76
CA TYR A 47 -2.44 18.41 -15.17
C TYR A 47 -2.42 18.66 -13.65
N ASP A 48 -3.58 18.88 -13.04
CA ASP A 48 -3.67 19.28 -11.63
C ASP A 48 -3.20 18.18 -10.69
N THR A 49 -3.56 16.92 -10.93
CA THR A 49 -3.25 15.83 -10.00
C THR A 49 -1.75 15.72 -9.71
N GLY A 50 -0.90 15.68 -10.74
CA GLY A 50 0.55 15.60 -10.56
C GLY A 50 1.14 16.86 -9.94
N TYR A 51 0.60 18.02 -10.30
CA TYR A 51 1.02 19.30 -9.73
C TYR A 51 0.66 19.39 -8.24
N ILE A 52 -0.57 19.08 -7.86
CA ILE A 52 -1.04 19.05 -6.47
C ILE A 52 -0.24 18.03 -5.64
N TYR A 53 -0.01 16.84 -6.19
CA TYR A 53 0.85 15.84 -5.57
C TYR A 53 2.24 16.39 -5.26
N SER A 54 2.90 17.01 -6.26
CA SER A 54 4.23 17.57 -6.09
C SER A 54 4.24 18.70 -5.06
N TYR A 55 3.21 19.54 -5.04
CA TYR A 55 3.08 20.60 -4.05
C TYR A 55 3.00 20.04 -2.63
N PHE A 56 2.18 19.02 -2.40
CA PHE A 56 2.06 18.38 -1.09
C PHE A 56 3.30 17.58 -0.66
N LEU A 57 4.21 17.25 -1.56
CA LEU A 57 5.51 16.69 -1.20
C LEU A 57 6.50 17.75 -0.71
N THR A 58 6.27 19.03 -0.99
CA THR A 58 7.15 20.10 -0.52
C THR A 58 7.02 20.32 0.99
N LYS A 59 8.08 20.88 1.62
CA LYS A 59 8.03 21.26 3.03
C LYS A 59 6.89 22.24 3.32
N THR A 60 6.63 23.18 2.41
CA THR A 60 5.54 24.16 2.51
C THR A 60 4.18 23.47 2.49
N GLY A 61 3.93 22.59 1.52
CA GLY A 61 2.69 21.83 1.42
C GLY A 61 2.46 20.96 2.66
N GLN A 62 3.49 20.27 3.15
CA GLN A 62 3.41 19.48 4.38
C GLN A 62 3.13 20.35 5.61
N SER A 63 3.76 21.51 5.74
CA SER A 63 3.50 22.44 6.86
C SER A 63 2.06 22.93 6.86
N ILE A 64 1.50 23.25 5.68
CA ILE A 64 0.10 23.65 5.56
C ILE A 64 -0.85 22.51 5.94
N LEU A 65 -0.60 21.28 5.48
CA LEU A 65 -1.39 20.12 5.88
C LEU A 65 -1.34 19.89 7.40
N GLN A 66 -0.16 20.00 7.99
CA GLN A 66 0.05 19.85 9.44
C GLN A 66 -0.63 20.96 10.25
N SER A 67 -0.72 22.19 9.75
CA SER A 67 -1.38 23.31 10.44
C SER A 67 -2.91 23.22 10.41
N ASN A 68 -3.48 22.48 9.46
CA ASN A 68 -4.94 22.34 9.28
C ASN A 68 -5.51 21.08 9.97
N ASN A 69 -4.73 20.39 10.80
CA ASN A 69 -5.23 19.25 11.53
C ASN A 69 -5.88 19.64 12.87
N TYR A 70 -6.78 18.80 13.37
CA TYR A 70 -7.39 18.92 14.68
C TYR A 70 -7.32 17.60 15.46
N GLY A 71 -7.60 17.65 16.75
CA GLY A 71 -7.58 16.51 17.64
C GLY A 71 -6.40 16.53 18.63
N ALA A 72 -6.69 16.21 19.89
CA ALA A 72 -5.70 16.27 20.98
C ALA A 72 -4.80 15.03 21.02
N VAL A 73 -5.36 13.85 20.73
CA VAL A 73 -4.66 12.56 20.80
C VAL A 73 -4.43 11.98 19.42
N ILE A 74 -5.48 11.92 18.60
CA ILE A 74 -5.38 11.48 17.20
C ILE A 74 -5.72 12.69 16.34
N LYS A 75 -4.78 13.07 15.50
CA LYS A 75 -4.96 14.18 14.56
C LYS A 75 -5.76 13.70 13.35
N HIS A 76 -6.66 14.54 12.87
CA HIS A 76 -7.47 14.29 11.68
C HIS A 76 -7.49 15.48 10.73
N ILE A 77 -7.68 15.20 9.44
CA ILE A 77 -8.02 16.20 8.43
C ILE A 77 -9.34 15.77 7.79
N GLU A 78 -10.30 16.67 7.77
CA GLU A 78 -11.57 16.51 7.06
C GLU A 78 -11.48 17.09 5.65
N PRO A 79 -12.34 16.69 4.72
CA PRO A 79 -12.37 17.28 3.38
C PRO A 79 -12.47 18.81 3.37
N ASP A 80 -13.28 19.39 4.25
CA ASP A 80 -13.49 20.84 4.38
C ASP A 80 -12.20 21.59 4.74
N HIS A 81 -11.27 20.94 5.45
CA HIS A 81 -9.97 21.52 5.76
C HIS A 81 -9.10 21.63 4.51
N LEU A 82 -9.25 20.70 3.55
CA LEU A 82 -8.51 20.74 2.30
C LEU A 82 -9.04 21.79 1.32
N GLU A 83 -10.34 22.09 1.36
CA GLU A 83 -10.95 23.11 0.50
C GLU A 83 -10.37 24.49 0.74
N ASN A 84 -9.88 24.76 1.95
CA ASN A 84 -9.28 26.03 2.32
C ASN A 84 -7.78 26.11 2.04
N ILE A 85 -7.16 25.04 1.55
CA ILE A 85 -5.73 25.05 1.24
C ILE A 85 -5.49 25.79 -0.08
N ILE A 86 -4.75 26.89 0.03
CA ILE A 86 -4.33 27.65 -1.14
C ILE A 86 -3.14 26.96 -1.79
N ILE A 87 -3.35 26.46 -2.99
CA ILE A 87 -2.29 25.90 -3.84
C ILE A 87 -1.88 27.00 -4.84
N PRO A 88 -0.59 27.37 -4.93
CA PRO A 88 -0.14 28.40 -5.87
C PRO A 88 -0.56 28.06 -7.30
N ASN A 89 -1.17 29.01 -7.99
CA ASN A 89 -1.54 28.81 -9.38
C ASN A 89 -0.31 28.99 -10.28
N ALA A 90 0.14 27.91 -10.91
CA ALA A 90 1.27 27.93 -11.83
C ALA A 90 0.80 28.06 -13.28
N PRO A 91 1.67 28.57 -14.20
CA PRO A 91 1.39 28.53 -15.63
C PRO A 91 1.14 27.08 -16.09
N GLU A 92 0.23 26.90 -17.04
CA GLU A 92 -0.21 25.60 -17.52
C GLU A 92 0.97 24.74 -18.08
N LYS A 93 1.96 25.40 -18.69
CA LYS A 93 3.19 24.76 -19.15
C LYS A 93 3.93 24.07 -18.00
N LEU A 94 4.10 24.75 -16.86
CA LEU A 94 4.79 24.20 -15.69
C LEU A 94 3.98 23.07 -15.05
N LYS A 95 2.66 23.23 -14.93
CA LYS A 95 1.78 22.17 -14.42
C LYS A 95 1.91 20.90 -15.27
N ARG A 96 1.92 21.04 -16.58
CA ARG A 96 2.09 19.93 -17.52
C ARG A 96 3.43 19.22 -17.33
N GLU A 97 4.54 19.97 -17.32
CA GLU A 97 5.87 19.41 -17.16
C GLU A 97 5.99 18.61 -15.84
N ILE A 98 5.49 19.16 -14.73
CA ILE A 98 5.47 18.48 -13.44
C ILE A 98 4.59 17.23 -13.51
N HIS A 99 3.40 17.33 -14.06
CA HIS A 99 2.46 16.22 -14.18
C HIS A 99 3.04 15.06 -15.01
N GLU A 100 3.71 15.37 -16.13
CA GLU A 100 4.34 14.37 -16.99
C GLU A 100 5.48 13.63 -16.25
N LEU A 101 6.32 14.36 -15.52
CA LEU A 101 7.38 13.75 -14.70
C LEU A 101 6.81 12.82 -13.62
N VAL A 102 5.77 13.28 -12.91
CA VAL A 102 5.10 12.49 -11.87
C VAL A 102 4.47 11.23 -12.50
N THR A 103 3.75 11.38 -13.60
CA THR A 103 3.10 10.24 -14.29
C THR A 103 4.14 9.23 -14.76
N LYS A 104 5.26 9.69 -15.34
CA LYS A 104 6.37 8.82 -15.74
C LYS A 104 6.94 8.05 -14.55
N SER A 105 7.15 8.73 -13.41
CA SER A 105 7.65 8.09 -12.18
C SER A 105 6.73 6.96 -11.70
N TYR A 106 5.41 7.19 -11.73
CA TYR A 106 4.44 6.17 -11.32
C TYR A 106 4.33 5.02 -12.31
N ASN A 107 4.40 5.28 -13.62
CA ASN A 107 4.41 4.22 -14.62
C ASN A 107 5.64 3.31 -14.47
N VAL A 108 6.83 3.88 -14.24
CA VAL A 108 8.06 3.10 -13.96
C VAL A 108 7.93 2.29 -12.69
N ARG A 109 7.24 2.81 -11.67
CA ARG A 109 6.96 2.07 -10.44
C ARG A 109 6.01 0.89 -10.68
N ASP A 110 4.95 1.10 -11.48
CA ASP A 110 4.02 0.03 -11.84
C ASP A 110 4.78 -1.08 -12.60
N GLU A 111 5.61 -0.73 -13.60
CA GLU A 111 6.48 -1.66 -14.32
C GLU A 111 7.44 -2.41 -13.39
N SER A 112 8.08 -1.69 -12.47
CA SER A 112 8.96 -2.32 -11.45
C SER A 112 8.21 -3.34 -10.59
N ASN A 113 6.99 -3.03 -10.19
CA ASN A 113 6.17 -3.96 -9.41
C ASN A 113 5.78 -5.21 -10.22
N GLU A 114 5.47 -5.05 -11.51
CA GLU A 114 5.17 -6.18 -12.41
C GLU A 114 6.39 -7.09 -12.56
N LEU A 115 7.58 -6.52 -12.75
CA LEU A 115 8.82 -7.29 -12.83
C LEU A 115 9.14 -8.06 -11.54
N ILE A 116 8.85 -7.47 -10.38
CA ILE A 116 9.02 -8.16 -9.08
C ILE A 116 8.03 -9.32 -8.97
N ASP A 117 6.76 -9.12 -9.34
CA ASP A 117 5.75 -10.18 -9.34
C ASP A 117 6.12 -11.33 -10.30
N GLU A 118 6.70 -11.00 -11.46
CA GLU A 118 7.19 -11.97 -12.43
C GLU A 118 8.39 -12.75 -11.87
N ALA A 119 9.35 -12.08 -11.25
CA ALA A 119 10.49 -12.73 -10.61
C ALA A 119 10.05 -13.67 -9.47
N GLU A 120 9.10 -13.25 -8.64
CA GLU A 120 8.50 -14.12 -7.61
C GLU A 120 7.85 -15.36 -8.23
N LYS A 121 7.05 -15.15 -9.28
CA LYS A 121 6.40 -16.26 -9.99
C LYS A 121 7.41 -17.25 -10.56
N MET A 122 8.48 -16.76 -11.18
CA MET A 122 9.56 -17.63 -11.68
C MET A 122 10.20 -18.44 -10.56
N MET A 123 10.48 -17.81 -9.42
CA MET A 123 11.05 -18.49 -8.25
C MET A 123 10.14 -19.64 -7.77
N TYR A 124 8.83 -19.38 -7.63
CA TYR A 124 7.87 -20.42 -7.23
C TYR A 124 7.79 -21.57 -8.24
N GLN A 125 7.86 -21.26 -9.54
CA GLN A 125 7.81 -22.27 -10.60
C GLN A 125 9.06 -23.14 -10.63
N GLU A 126 10.24 -22.54 -10.60
CA GLU A 126 11.54 -23.25 -10.68
C GLU A 126 11.82 -24.09 -9.44
N LEU A 127 11.46 -23.57 -8.27
CA LEU A 127 11.65 -24.28 -7.00
C LEU A 127 10.46 -25.19 -6.63
N GLN A 128 9.43 -25.24 -7.47
CA GLN A 128 8.20 -26.01 -7.23
C GLN A 128 7.57 -25.74 -5.85
N LEU A 129 7.66 -24.48 -5.39
CA LEU A 129 7.10 -24.05 -4.12
C LEU A 129 5.58 -23.91 -4.23
N GLU A 130 4.86 -24.36 -3.22
CA GLU A 130 3.43 -24.04 -3.11
C GLU A 130 3.24 -22.57 -2.76
N PRO A 131 2.31 -21.83 -3.42
CA PRO A 131 2.03 -20.45 -3.08
C PRO A 131 1.58 -20.32 -1.62
N VAL A 132 2.21 -19.41 -0.87
CA VAL A 132 1.90 -19.18 0.56
C VAL A 132 0.42 -18.83 0.79
N LYS A 133 -0.24 -18.19 -0.19
CA LYS A 133 -1.67 -17.88 -0.14
C LYS A 133 -2.55 -19.12 0.02
N ASP A 134 -2.17 -20.22 -0.60
CA ASP A 134 -2.93 -21.48 -0.49
C ASP A 134 -2.68 -22.16 0.88
N LEU A 135 -1.51 -21.94 1.48
CA LEU A 135 -1.19 -22.37 2.83
C LEU A 135 -1.93 -21.52 3.87
N GLU A 136 -1.97 -20.20 3.69
CA GLU A 136 -2.72 -19.30 4.58
C GLU A 136 -4.22 -19.62 4.61
N PHE A 137 -4.84 -19.93 3.47
CA PHE A 137 -6.26 -20.32 3.42
C PHE A 137 -6.53 -21.59 4.21
N LYS A 138 -5.63 -22.55 4.25
CA LYS A 138 -5.78 -23.79 5.04
C LYS A 138 -5.73 -23.52 6.56
N TYR A 139 -5.03 -22.48 7.02
CA TYR A 139 -4.80 -22.20 8.43
C TYR A 139 -5.57 -21.00 8.97
N PHE A 140 -6.01 -20.08 8.10
CA PHE A 140 -6.80 -18.90 8.46
C PHE A 140 -8.26 -19.01 8.03
N ASP A 141 -8.69 -20.17 7.51
CA ASP A 141 -10.11 -20.43 7.33
C ASP A 141 -10.82 -20.25 8.68
N SER A 142 -11.75 -19.30 8.74
CA SER A 142 -12.51 -18.93 9.92
C SER A 142 -13.32 -20.10 10.50
N SER A 143 -13.50 -21.19 9.77
CA SER A 143 -14.08 -22.45 10.23
C SER A 143 -13.13 -23.24 11.14
N GLN A 144 -11.81 -23.02 11.05
CA GLN A 144 -10.81 -23.58 11.94
C GLN A 144 -10.07 -22.45 12.68
N ASN A 145 -10.64 -21.99 13.77
CA ASN A 145 -10.08 -20.97 14.63
C ASN A 145 -8.82 -21.51 15.36
N VAL A 146 -7.74 -21.78 14.61
CA VAL A 146 -6.47 -22.27 15.18
C VAL A 146 -5.75 -21.09 15.83
N ARG A 147 -6.31 -20.62 16.96
CA ARG A 147 -5.60 -19.69 17.86
C ARG A 147 -4.51 -20.40 18.66
N ASN A 148 -4.52 -21.73 18.64
CA ASN A 148 -3.60 -22.59 19.40
C ASN A 148 -3.08 -23.69 18.51
N PHE A 149 -1.79 -23.98 18.61
CA PHE A 149 -1.16 -25.14 18.01
C PHE A 149 -0.20 -25.77 19.02
N SER A 150 0.12 -27.04 18.83
CA SER A 150 1.08 -27.77 19.68
C SER A 150 2.25 -28.20 18.85
N THR A 151 3.46 -28.03 19.38
CA THR A 151 4.68 -28.58 18.80
C THR A 151 5.35 -29.51 19.79
N ARG A 152 6.14 -30.48 19.30
CA ARG A 152 6.92 -31.36 20.17
C ARG A 152 8.17 -30.65 20.65
N LEU A 153 8.58 -30.93 21.88
CA LEU A 153 9.81 -30.37 22.44
C LEU A 153 11.04 -30.67 21.57
N SER A 154 11.07 -31.85 20.92
CA SER A 154 12.13 -32.25 19.98
C SER A 154 12.20 -31.36 18.73
N ASN A 155 11.14 -30.65 18.38
CA ASN A 155 11.05 -29.83 17.18
C ASN A 155 11.31 -28.35 17.45
N LEU A 156 11.65 -28.00 18.70
CA LEU A 156 11.87 -26.59 19.07
C LEU A 156 13.19 -26.04 18.57
N ASP A 157 14.18 -26.88 18.26
CA ASP A 157 15.51 -26.48 17.77
C ASP A 157 16.14 -25.29 18.52
N LEU A 158 15.96 -25.28 19.86
CA LEU A 158 16.35 -24.19 20.75
C LEU A 158 15.65 -22.84 20.47
N ARG A 159 14.54 -22.86 19.72
CA ARG A 159 13.71 -21.68 19.42
C ARG A 159 12.38 -21.77 20.14
N LEU A 160 12.03 -20.70 20.88
CA LEU A 160 10.77 -20.58 21.63
C LEU A 160 9.77 -19.61 20.96
N ASP A 161 10.12 -19.00 19.85
CA ASP A 161 9.25 -18.08 19.14
C ASP A 161 8.11 -18.82 18.44
N SER A 162 6.90 -18.53 18.86
CA SER A 162 5.69 -19.23 18.38
C SER A 162 5.47 -19.08 16.87
N SER A 163 5.86 -17.94 16.30
CA SER A 163 5.73 -17.67 14.85
C SER A 163 6.52 -18.64 13.98
N TYR A 164 7.69 -19.10 14.46
CA TYR A 164 8.51 -20.09 13.75
C TYR A 164 7.86 -21.48 13.73
N HIS A 165 7.13 -21.82 14.80
CA HIS A 165 6.53 -23.15 14.98
C HIS A 165 5.09 -23.24 14.49
N THR A 166 4.58 -22.21 13.81
CA THR A 166 3.24 -22.29 13.22
C THR A 166 3.19 -23.40 12.17
N PRO A 167 2.06 -24.10 12.02
CA PRO A 167 1.90 -25.10 10.98
C PRO A 167 2.22 -24.58 9.58
N THR A 168 1.88 -23.33 9.29
CA THR A 168 2.21 -22.65 8.03
C THR A 168 3.73 -22.56 7.80
N THR A 169 4.47 -22.09 8.82
CA THR A 169 5.93 -21.98 8.73
C THR A 169 6.58 -23.34 8.53
N GLN A 170 6.12 -24.37 9.25
CA GLN A 170 6.64 -25.73 9.10
C GLN A 170 6.37 -26.30 7.70
N ALA A 171 5.16 -26.09 7.16
CA ALA A 171 4.83 -26.51 5.80
C ALA A 171 5.71 -25.85 4.73
N ILE A 172 6.04 -24.56 4.92
CA ILE A 172 6.96 -23.84 4.03
C ILE A 172 8.36 -24.45 4.11
N LEU A 173 8.89 -24.67 5.32
CA LEU A 173 10.22 -25.26 5.52
C LEU A 173 10.30 -26.66 4.91
N ASP A 174 9.30 -27.51 5.14
CA ASP A 174 9.23 -28.85 4.55
C ASP A 174 9.21 -28.82 3.00
N THR A 175 8.55 -27.81 2.43
CA THR A 175 8.50 -27.64 0.96
C THR A 175 9.87 -27.23 0.41
N ILE A 176 10.55 -26.29 1.09
CA ILE A 176 11.90 -25.85 0.70
C ILE A 176 12.89 -27.01 0.79
N GLU A 177 12.87 -27.78 1.87
CA GLU A 177 13.76 -28.94 2.04
C GLU A 177 13.56 -29.98 0.94
N LYS A 178 12.30 -30.25 0.57
CA LYS A 178 11.97 -31.19 -0.53
C LYS A 178 12.41 -30.68 -1.89
N SER A 179 12.38 -29.38 -2.13
CA SER A 179 12.80 -28.77 -3.39
C SER A 179 14.32 -28.68 -3.53
N ALA A 180 15.06 -28.75 -2.42
CA ALA A 180 16.51 -28.70 -2.39
C ALA A 180 17.18 -30.09 -2.51
N ALA A 181 16.40 -31.18 -2.46
CA ALA A 181 16.84 -32.57 -2.58
C ALA A 181 16.68 -33.09 -4.00
#